data_c1f24d0a18773f2c687ba61c113a05b9
#
_entry.id   c1f24d0a18773f2c687ba61c113a05b9
#
_cell.length_a   1.000
_cell.length_b   1.000
_cell.length_c   1.000
_cell.angle_alpha   90.00
_cell.angle_beta   90.00
_cell.angle_gamma   90.00
#
_symmetry.space_group_name_H-M   'P 1'
#
loop_
_entity.id
_entity.type
_entity.pdbx_description
1 polymer ?
#
loop_
_entity_poly.entity_id
_entity_poly.type
_entity_poly.pdbx_seq_one_letter_code
_entity_poly.pdbx_strand_id
1 'polypeptide(L)'
;MWRISIDTIYVQERTDETDVQCEEAREAWDALTDAQKELVSGENADPDYFGRDTGDASKDDPRNADGIGEKELLVVSFGTSFNDSRVEDIKGIEDALQEAYPEWSVRRAFTAQIIINHVQARDGEKIDNMQQALQRAVDNGVKELVVQPTHLMHGAEYDELVSAVEEYRDQFTSVRIAEPLLGE
;
A
#
# COMPACT_ATOMS: atom_id res chain seq x y z
N MET A 1 7.88 -25.63 -4.07
CA MET A 1 8.32 -24.73 -3.00
C MET A 1 7.77 -23.34 -3.20
N TRP A 2 8.09 -22.60 -4.25
CA TRP A 2 7.56 -21.24 -4.49
C TRP A 2 6.02 -21.11 -4.41
N ARG A 3 5.26 -22.05 -4.98
CA ARG A 3 3.78 -22.04 -4.92
C ARG A 3 3.23 -22.02 -3.48
N ILE A 4 3.89 -22.72 -2.55
CA ILE A 4 3.49 -22.72 -1.14
C ILE A 4 3.78 -21.35 -0.52
N SER A 5 4.91 -20.75 -0.86
CA SER A 5 5.29 -19.43 -0.36
C SER A 5 4.31 -18.33 -0.84
N ILE A 6 3.83 -18.42 -2.10
CA ILE A 6 2.81 -17.50 -2.62
C ILE A 6 1.47 -17.65 -1.88
N ASP A 7 1.04 -18.89 -1.60
CA ASP A 7 -0.23 -19.09 -0.89
C ASP A 7 -0.22 -18.49 0.53
N THR A 8 0.96 -18.37 1.16
CA THR A 8 1.08 -17.76 2.49
C THR A 8 0.95 -16.24 2.51
N ILE A 9 1.25 -15.58 1.40
CA ILE A 9 1.17 -14.11 1.27
C ILE A 9 -0.04 -13.64 0.46
N TYR A 10 -0.76 -14.54 -0.20
CA TYR A 10 -1.99 -14.24 -0.93
C TYR A 10 -3.18 -14.19 0.04
N VAL A 11 -3.10 -13.29 1.02
CA VAL A 11 -4.07 -13.14 2.10
C VAL A 11 -4.31 -11.67 2.42
N GLN A 12 -5.52 -11.33 2.86
CA GLN A 12 -5.91 -9.98 3.29
C GLN A 12 -5.57 -9.75 4.78
N GLU A 13 -4.41 -10.22 5.20
CA GLU A 13 -3.96 -10.13 6.58
C GLU A 13 -2.48 -9.79 6.64
N ARG A 14 -2.12 -8.98 7.64
CA ARG A 14 -0.74 -8.75 8.02
C ARG A 14 -0.49 -9.31 9.41
N THR A 15 0.55 -10.13 9.52
CA THR A 15 1.06 -10.68 10.78
C THR A 15 2.52 -10.28 10.97
N ASP A 16 3.08 -10.60 12.13
CA ASP A 16 4.51 -10.40 12.41
C ASP A 16 5.42 -11.20 11.47
N GLU A 17 4.88 -12.25 10.83
CA GLU A 17 5.61 -13.12 9.92
C GLU A 17 5.56 -12.64 8.46
N THR A 18 4.70 -11.68 8.13
CA THR A 18 4.45 -11.25 6.75
C THR A 18 5.72 -10.81 6.02
N ASP A 19 6.60 -10.06 6.69
CA ASP A 19 7.84 -9.58 6.08
C ASP A 19 8.77 -10.75 5.69
N VAL A 20 8.89 -11.73 6.57
CA VAL A 20 9.71 -12.95 6.32
C VAL A 20 9.08 -13.78 5.21
N GLN A 21 7.77 -13.97 5.22
CA GLN A 21 7.06 -14.72 4.18
C GLN A 21 7.20 -14.08 2.79
N CYS A 22 7.15 -12.74 2.70
CA CYS A 22 7.39 -12.02 1.45
C CYS A 22 8.84 -12.23 0.94
N GLU A 23 9.83 -12.20 1.83
CA GLU A 23 11.22 -12.45 1.48
C GLU A 23 11.44 -13.88 1.02
N GLU A 24 10.92 -14.86 1.73
CA GLU A 24 10.97 -16.27 1.35
C GLU A 24 10.30 -16.54 -0.01
N ALA A 25 9.17 -15.87 -0.30
CA ALA A 25 8.52 -16.00 -1.59
C ALA A 25 9.38 -15.45 -2.73
N ARG A 26 10.06 -14.30 -2.51
CA ARG A 26 11.00 -13.73 -3.47
C ARG A 26 12.19 -14.64 -3.71
N GLU A 27 12.84 -15.09 -2.64
CA GLU A 27 14.00 -15.98 -2.74
C GLU A 27 13.64 -17.28 -3.49
N ALA A 28 12.47 -17.84 -3.19
CA ALA A 28 11.98 -19.03 -3.87
C ALA A 28 11.71 -18.81 -5.37
N TRP A 29 11.22 -17.62 -5.75
CA TRP A 29 11.04 -17.24 -7.15
C TRP A 29 12.37 -17.03 -7.87
N ASP A 30 13.29 -16.32 -7.24
CA ASP A 30 14.60 -15.99 -7.81
C ASP A 30 15.47 -17.24 -8.00
N ALA A 31 15.25 -18.28 -7.19
CA ALA A 31 15.91 -19.57 -7.33
C ALA A 31 15.43 -20.40 -8.53
N LEU A 32 14.30 -20.03 -9.16
CA LEU A 32 13.80 -20.71 -10.35
C LEU A 32 14.56 -20.27 -11.60
N THR A 33 14.86 -21.22 -12.48
CA THR A 33 15.33 -20.90 -13.84
C THR A 33 14.19 -20.32 -14.67
N ASP A 34 14.51 -19.60 -15.77
CA ASP A 34 13.51 -19.05 -16.67
C ASP A 34 12.55 -20.13 -17.20
N ALA A 35 13.09 -21.31 -17.56
CA ALA A 35 12.28 -22.44 -18.00
C ALA A 35 11.34 -22.98 -16.90
N GLN A 36 11.74 -22.88 -15.64
CA GLN A 36 10.88 -23.27 -14.51
C GLN A 36 9.81 -22.20 -14.23
N LYS A 37 10.15 -20.93 -14.35
CA LYS A 37 9.19 -19.81 -14.23
C LYS A 37 8.08 -19.92 -15.25
N GLU A 38 8.40 -20.33 -16.48
CA GLU A 38 7.40 -20.58 -17.56
C GLU A 38 6.42 -21.73 -17.24
N LEU A 39 6.78 -22.64 -16.37
CA LEU A 39 5.95 -23.78 -15.99
C LEU A 39 5.10 -23.53 -14.73
N VAL A 40 5.29 -22.38 -14.09
CA VAL A 40 4.50 -22.01 -12.92
C VAL A 40 3.07 -21.73 -13.36
N SER A 41 2.10 -22.36 -12.72
CA SER A 41 0.68 -22.17 -12.97
C SER A 41 -0.13 -22.46 -11.71
N GLY A 42 -1.24 -21.79 -11.56
CA GLY A 42 -2.16 -21.95 -10.45
C GLY A 42 -2.99 -20.70 -10.23
N GLU A 43 -4.01 -20.80 -9.42
CA GLU A 43 -4.94 -19.70 -9.16
C GLU A 43 -4.22 -18.50 -8.51
N ASN A 44 -3.39 -18.75 -7.51
CA ASN A 44 -2.61 -17.71 -6.81
C ASN A 44 -1.15 -17.69 -7.27
N ALA A 45 -0.70 -18.74 -7.96
CA ALA A 45 0.66 -18.91 -8.46
C ALA A 45 0.72 -18.61 -9.96
N ASP A 46 0.15 -17.49 -10.38
CA ASP A 46 0.28 -17.01 -11.74
C ASP A 46 1.72 -16.52 -11.97
N PRO A 47 2.38 -16.88 -13.09
CA PRO A 47 3.67 -16.28 -13.44
C PRO A 47 3.60 -14.76 -13.54
N ASP A 48 2.45 -14.21 -13.90
CA ASP A 48 2.22 -12.78 -13.92
C ASP A 48 2.11 -12.16 -12.52
N TYR A 49 1.89 -12.97 -11.46
CA TYR A 49 1.90 -12.48 -10.09
C TYR A 49 3.24 -11.83 -9.72
N PHE A 50 4.37 -12.42 -10.09
CA PHE A 50 5.69 -11.79 -9.97
C PHE A 50 6.05 -10.92 -11.19
N GLY A 51 5.10 -10.73 -12.11
CA GLY A 51 5.03 -9.64 -13.05
C GLY A 51 6.07 -9.61 -14.15
N ARG A 52 5.73 -10.18 -15.29
CA ARG A 52 6.53 -10.01 -16.50
C ARG A 52 6.41 -8.61 -17.09
N ASP A 53 5.33 -7.89 -16.78
CA ASP A 53 4.93 -6.68 -17.51
C ASP A 53 4.24 -5.65 -16.62
N THR A 54 4.77 -5.41 -15.43
CA THR A 54 4.16 -4.49 -14.46
C THR A 54 4.82 -3.12 -14.41
N GLY A 55 5.79 -2.86 -15.30
CA GLY A 55 6.52 -1.61 -15.33
C GLY A 55 7.72 -1.56 -14.38
N ASP A 56 8.18 -0.36 -14.08
CA ASP A 56 9.40 -0.09 -13.32
C ASP A 56 9.07 0.39 -11.90
N ALA A 57 9.18 -0.51 -10.92
CA ALA A 57 8.95 -0.22 -9.51
C ALA A 57 9.85 0.90 -8.95
N SER A 58 11.05 1.09 -9.52
CA SER A 58 12.00 2.11 -9.05
C SER A 58 11.53 3.56 -9.27
N LYS A 59 10.48 3.75 -10.07
CA LYS A 59 9.85 5.05 -10.30
C LYS A 59 8.80 5.42 -9.27
N ASP A 60 8.41 4.47 -8.43
CA ASP A 60 7.44 4.69 -7.37
C ASP A 60 8.12 5.22 -6.09
N ASP A 61 7.30 5.81 -5.23
CA ASP A 61 7.68 6.25 -3.88
C ASP A 61 6.58 5.73 -2.93
N PRO A 62 6.88 4.85 -1.99
CA PRO A 62 5.88 4.35 -1.04
C PRO A 62 5.36 5.41 -0.07
N ARG A 63 5.95 6.60 -0.06
CA ARG A 63 5.58 7.76 0.76
C ARG A 63 5.37 7.44 2.22
N ASN A 64 6.28 6.68 2.79
CA ASN A 64 6.27 6.25 4.19
C ASN A 64 7.55 6.61 4.94
N ALA A 65 8.29 7.63 4.49
CA ALA A 65 9.46 8.13 5.20
C ALA A 65 9.08 8.73 6.56
N ASP A 66 9.99 8.63 7.53
CA ASP A 66 9.85 9.21 8.86
C ASP A 66 10.43 10.64 8.92
N GLY A 67 10.26 11.31 10.06
CA GLY A 67 10.80 12.66 10.28
C GLY A 67 10.07 13.74 9.52
N ILE A 68 8.80 13.58 9.30
CA ILE A 68 7.92 14.56 8.65
C ILE A 68 7.45 15.66 9.63
N GLY A 69 6.84 16.71 9.10
CA GLY A 69 6.28 17.79 9.92
C GLY A 69 5.02 17.40 10.70
N GLU A 70 4.39 18.38 11.33
CA GLU A 70 3.22 18.17 12.18
C GLU A 70 1.90 18.03 11.39
N LYS A 71 1.93 18.21 10.06
CA LYS A 71 0.77 18.15 9.17
C LYS A 71 0.95 17.04 8.16
N GLU A 72 0.01 16.12 8.12
CA GLU A 72 0.01 14.99 7.20
C GLU A 72 -1.29 14.93 6.39
N LEU A 73 -1.15 14.70 5.09
CA LEU A 73 -2.23 14.36 4.18
C LEU A 73 -2.02 12.90 3.74
N LEU A 74 -2.78 12.01 4.36
CA LEU A 74 -2.73 10.58 4.10
C LEU A 74 -3.66 10.22 2.95
N VAL A 75 -3.10 9.88 1.80
CA VAL A 75 -3.85 9.37 0.64
C VAL A 75 -4.06 7.88 0.80
N VAL A 76 -5.32 7.46 0.79
CA VAL A 76 -5.70 6.06 0.99
C VAL A 76 -6.34 5.51 -0.27
N SER A 77 -5.72 4.49 -0.83
CA SER A 77 -6.17 3.79 -2.04
C SER A 77 -6.39 2.31 -1.75
N PHE A 78 -7.24 1.65 -2.55
CA PHE A 78 -7.28 0.19 -2.57
C PHE A 78 -5.90 -0.37 -2.90
N GLY A 79 -5.23 0.24 -3.87
CA GLY A 79 -3.90 -0.14 -4.33
C GLY A 79 -3.92 -0.88 -5.67
N THR A 80 -2.75 -1.03 -6.22
CA THR A 80 -2.50 -1.84 -7.42
C THR A 80 -1.10 -2.45 -7.37
N SER A 81 -0.98 -3.68 -7.83
CA SER A 81 0.31 -4.36 -8.00
C SER A 81 0.98 -4.04 -9.34
N PHE A 82 0.26 -3.41 -10.27
CA PHE A 82 0.83 -2.98 -11.54
C PHE A 82 1.67 -1.72 -11.33
N ASN A 83 2.98 -1.81 -11.57
CA ASN A 83 3.92 -0.72 -11.31
C ASN A 83 3.61 0.52 -12.14
N ASP A 84 3.28 0.37 -13.44
CA ASP A 84 2.94 1.50 -14.29
C ASP A 84 1.69 2.23 -13.79
N SER A 85 0.61 1.50 -13.46
CA SER A 85 -0.61 2.12 -12.91
C SER A 85 -0.36 2.77 -11.55
N ARG A 86 0.48 2.16 -10.71
CA ARG A 86 0.81 2.74 -9.40
C ARG A 86 1.55 4.06 -9.56
N VAL A 87 2.49 4.14 -10.50
CA VAL A 87 3.29 5.35 -10.78
C VAL A 87 2.44 6.40 -11.51
N GLU A 88 1.67 6.02 -12.53
CA GLU A 88 0.93 6.97 -13.35
C GLU A 88 -0.33 7.49 -12.64
N ASP A 89 -1.09 6.61 -12.00
CA ASP A 89 -2.38 6.97 -11.41
C ASP A 89 -2.24 7.36 -9.93
N ILE A 90 -1.77 6.44 -9.07
CA ILE A 90 -1.76 6.67 -7.61
C ILE A 90 -0.73 7.74 -7.25
N LYS A 91 0.53 7.54 -7.66
CA LYS A 91 1.59 8.52 -7.44
C LYS A 91 1.27 9.86 -8.11
N GLY A 92 0.63 9.85 -9.27
CA GLY A 92 0.19 11.07 -9.96
C GLY A 92 -0.78 11.89 -9.12
N ILE A 93 -1.75 11.26 -8.44
CA ILE A 93 -2.67 11.93 -7.51
C ILE A 93 -1.89 12.48 -6.30
N GLU A 94 -1.01 11.69 -5.73
CA GLU A 94 -0.19 12.07 -4.57
C GLU A 94 0.75 13.23 -4.88
N ASP A 95 1.39 13.22 -6.04
CA ASP A 95 2.26 14.30 -6.50
C ASP A 95 1.47 15.61 -6.70
N ALA A 96 0.29 15.53 -7.30
CA ALA A 96 -0.59 16.69 -7.47
C ALA A 96 -1.05 17.28 -6.13
N LEU A 97 -1.36 16.42 -5.16
CA LEU A 97 -1.70 16.86 -3.80
C LEU A 97 -0.49 17.48 -3.08
N GLN A 98 0.70 16.92 -3.23
CA GLN A 98 1.92 17.48 -2.65
C GLN A 98 2.26 18.85 -3.26
N GLU A 99 2.04 19.03 -4.56
CA GLU A 99 2.22 20.33 -5.23
C GLU A 99 1.19 21.37 -4.74
N ALA A 100 -0.06 20.95 -4.60
CA ALA A 100 -1.15 21.83 -4.16
C ALA A 100 -1.04 22.21 -2.68
N TYR A 101 -0.49 21.34 -1.85
CA TYR A 101 -0.37 21.52 -0.40
C TYR A 101 1.07 21.33 0.09
N PRO A 102 2.01 22.22 -0.28
CA PRO A 102 3.44 22.05 0.00
C PRO A 102 3.78 22.08 1.50
N GLU A 103 2.88 22.59 2.35
CA GLU A 103 3.06 22.62 3.80
C GLU A 103 2.65 21.31 4.49
N TRP A 104 2.03 20.38 3.74
CA TRP A 104 1.58 19.08 4.22
C TRP A 104 2.53 17.99 3.73
N SER A 105 2.78 17.01 4.55
CA SER A 105 3.49 15.81 4.12
C SER A 105 2.49 14.82 3.54
N VAL A 106 2.52 14.63 2.23
CA VAL A 106 1.65 13.64 1.56
C VAL A 106 2.21 12.25 1.80
N ARG A 107 1.37 11.36 2.31
CA ARG A 107 1.68 9.97 2.66
C ARG A 107 0.70 9.02 1.97
N ARG A 108 1.10 7.75 1.88
CA ARG A 108 0.32 6.68 1.23
C ARG A 108 -0.08 5.62 2.24
N ALA A 109 -1.29 5.09 2.08
CA ALA A 109 -1.70 3.80 2.60
C ALA A 109 -2.53 3.03 1.57
N PHE A 110 -2.40 1.70 1.56
CA PHE A 110 -3.28 0.82 0.81
C PHE A 110 -4.20 0.05 1.75
N THR A 111 -5.41 -0.24 1.30
CA THR A 111 -6.38 -1.07 2.03
C THR A 111 -6.28 -2.55 1.69
N ALA A 112 -5.86 -2.89 0.46
CA ALA A 112 -5.73 -4.28 0.03
C ALA A 112 -4.40 -4.90 0.46
N GLN A 113 -4.41 -5.64 1.57
CA GLN A 113 -3.21 -6.29 2.09
C GLN A 113 -2.59 -7.29 1.11
N ILE A 114 -3.39 -8.00 0.32
CA ILE A 114 -2.90 -8.89 -0.74
C ILE A 114 -2.00 -8.14 -1.72
N ILE A 115 -2.39 -6.93 -2.11
CA ILE A 115 -1.59 -6.08 -3.02
C ILE A 115 -0.30 -5.63 -2.35
N ILE A 116 -0.36 -5.21 -1.09
CA ILE A 116 0.82 -4.83 -0.31
C ILE A 116 1.82 -5.99 -0.25
N ASN A 117 1.35 -7.18 0.10
CA ASN A 117 2.19 -8.39 0.18
C ASN A 117 2.80 -8.73 -1.18
N HIS A 118 2.03 -8.61 -2.25
CA HIS A 118 2.48 -8.87 -3.62
C HIS A 118 3.62 -7.93 -4.02
N VAL A 119 3.43 -6.63 -3.85
CA VAL A 119 4.45 -5.62 -4.18
C VAL A 119 5.71 -5.83 -3.34
N GLN A 120 5.57 -6.11 -2.04
CA GLN A 120 6.70 -6.36 -1.16
C GLN A 120 7.47 -7.62 -1.56
N ALA A 121 6.79 -8.73 -1.86
CA ALA A 121 7.44 -9.97 -2.27
C ALA A 121 8.13 -9.84 -3.62
N ARG A 122 7.52 -9.18 -4.60
CA ARG A 122 8.07 -9.04 -5.95
C ARG A 122 9.19 -8.00 -6.02
N ASP A 123 8.93 -6.80 -5.49
CA ASP A 123 9.79 -5.62 -5.71
C ASP A 123 10.55 -5.20 -4.44
N GLY A 124 10.21 -5.75 -3.28
CA GLY A 124 10.78 -5.35 -1.98
C GLY A 124 10.30 -4.00 -1.47
N GLU A 125 9.35 -3.37 -2.16
CA GLU A 125 8.77 -2.11 -1.75
C GLU A 125 7.73 -2.34 -0.64
N LYS A 126 7.93 -1.65 0.48
CA LYS A 126 7.04 -1.75 1.65
C LYS A 126 6.06 -0.59 1.64
N ILE A 127 4.81 -0.88 1.29
CA ILE A 127 3.70 0.07 1.35
C ILE A 127 2.96 -0.14 2.66
N ASP A 128 2.65 0.94 3.37
CA ASP A 128 1.91 0.87 4.63
C ASP A 128 0.44 0.50 4.38
N ASN A 129 -0.09 -0.39 5.21
CA ASN A 129 -1.54 -0.52 5.37
C ASN A 129 -2.08 0.59 6.29
N MET A 130 -3.39 0.64 6.51
CA MET A 130 -4.02 1.69 7.33
C MET A 130 -3.44 1.77 8.75
N GLN A 131 -3.28 0.64 9.43
CA GLN A 131 -2.75 0.61 10.78
C GLN A 131 -1.29 1.07 10.84
N GLN A 132 -0.47 0.64 9.90
CA GLN A 132 0.93 1.05 9.81
C GLN A 132 1.06 2.55 9.53
N ALA A 133 0.27 3.07 8.59
CA ALA A 133 0.28 4.49 8.24
C ALA A 133 -0.17 5.37 9.41
N LEU A 134 -1.25 5.00 10.10
CA LEU A 134 -1.75 5.75 11.26
C LEU A 134 -0.76 5.69 12.45
N GLN A 135 -0.18 4.52 12.73
CA GLN A 135 0.84 4.40 13.76
C GLN A 135 2.09 5.22 13.41
N ARG A 136 2.53 5.19 12.15
CA ARG A 136 3.64 6.02 11.67
C ARG A 136 3.36 7.51 11.84
N ALA A 137 2.13 7.96 11.55
CA ALA A 137 1.74 9.36 11.78
C ALA A 137 1.86 9.75 13.26
N VAL A 138 1.42 8.89 14.16
CA VAL A 138 1.58 9.08 15.61
C VAL A 138 3.07 9.16 16.01
N ASP A 139 3.87 8.22 15.54
CA ASP A 139 5.30 8.13 15.84
C ASP A 139 6.09 9.33 15.28
N ASN A 140 5.66 9.88 14.15
CA ASN A 140 6.20 11.10 13.55
C ASN A 140 5.77 12.38 14.29
N GLY A 141 4.86 12.30 15.25
CA GLY A 141 4.36 13.46 15.99
C GLY A 141 3.42 14.36 15.19
N VAL A 142 2.70 13.78 14.24
CA VAL A 142 1.67 14.51 13.46
C VAL A 142 0.58 15.02 14.41
N LYS A 143 0.20 16.27 14.24
CA LYS A 143 -0.87 16.93 15.01
C LYS A 143 -2.14 17.11 14.19
N GLU A 144 -1.98 17.46 12.92
CA GLU A 144 -3.08 17.66 11.99
C GLU A 144 -3.04 16.58 10.91
N LEU A 145 -4.03 15.69 10.92
CA LEU A 145 -4.18 14.60 9.94
C LEU A 145 -5.40 14.87 9.05
N VAL A 146 -5.17 14.87 7.75
CA VAL A 146 -6.23 14.81 6.73
C VAL A 146 -6.10 13.49 6.00
N VAL A 147 -7.18 12.72 5.96
CA VAL A 147 -7.25 11.46 5.21
C VAL A 147 -8.03 11.68 3.93
N GLN A 148 -7.40 11.44 2.79
CA GLN A 148 -7.98 11.56 1.47
C GLN A 148 -8.15 10.18 0.85
N PRO A 149 -9.36 9.61 0.86
CA PRO A 149 -9.62 8.38 0.11
C PRO A 149 -9.63 8.65 -1.39
N THR A 150 -9.15 7.69 -2.17
CA THR A 150 -9.31 7.66 -3.63
C THR A 150 -10.50 6.80 -4.06
N HIS A 151 -11.24 6.26 -3.11
CA HIS A 151 -12.46 5.48 -3.36
C HIS A 151 -13.50 6.32 -4.10
N LEU A 152 -14.24 5.69 -5.01
CA LEU A 152 -15.21 6.40 -5.85
C LEU A 152 -16.47 6.77 -5.08
N MET A 153 -16.93 5.91 -4.17
CA MET A 153 -18.19 6.08 -3.44
C MET A 153 -18.10 5.49 -2.04
N HIS A 154 -19.09 5.76 -1.21
CA HIS A 154 -19.28 5.07 0.06
C HIS A 154 -19.50 3.56 -0.16
N GLY A 155 -18.82 2.75 0.63
CA GLY A 155 -18.89 1.30 0.60
C GLY A 155 -18.13 0.71 1.78
N ALA A 156 -18.11 -0.61 1.89
CA ALA A 156 -17.50 -1.31 3.03
C ALA A 156 -16.04 -0.88 3.28
N GLU A 157 -15.25 -0.68 2.23
CA GLU A 157 -13.85 -0.26 2.36
C GLU A 157 -13.71 1.17 2.90
N TYR A 158 -14.62 2.08 2.51
CA TYR A 158 -14.63 3.42 3.07
C TYR A 158 -15.06 3.39 4.55
N ASP A 159 -16.03 2.57 4.91
CA ASP A 159 -16.47 2.40 6.30
C ASP A 159 -15.37 1.80 7.18
N GLU A 160 -14.61 0.84 6.66
CA GLU A 160 -13.43 0.27 7.33
C GLU A 160 -12.32 1.32 7.52
N LEU A 161 -12.07 2.14 6.51
CA LEU A 161 -11.13 3.27 6.59
C LEU A 161 -11.55 4.24 7.71
N VAL A 162 -12.82 4.66 7.72
CA VAL A 162 -13.34 5.56 8.75
C VAL A 162 -13.17 4.92 10.13
N SER A 163 -13.51 3.66 10.28
CA SER A 163 -13.38 2.93 11.55
C SER A 163 -11.93 2.89 12.04
N ALA A 164 -10.98 2.59 11.15
CA ALA A 164 -9.56 2.58 11.47
C ALA A 164 -9.06 3.96 11.93
N VAL A 165 -9.48 5.03 11.27
CA VAL A 165 -9.10 6.40 11.64
C VAL A 165 -9.68 6.79 12.99
N GLU A 166 -10.93 6.39 13.28
CA GLU A 166 -11.56 6.70 14.57
C GLU A 166 -10.81 6.08 15.77
N GLU A 167 -10.22 4.91 15.61
CA GLU A 167 -9.40 4.27 16.66
C GLU A 167 -8.17 5.12 17.06
N TYR A 168 -7.66 5.92 16.13
CA TYR A 168 -6.48 6.78 16.35
C TYR A 168 -6.82 8.25 16.57
N ARG A 169 -8.08 8.64 16.51
CA ARG A 169 -8.52 10.05 16.54
C ARG A 169 -7.93 10.85 17.69
N ASP A 170 -7.92 10.27 18.89
CA ASP A 170 -7.45 10.92 20.12
C ASP A 170 -5.93 11.11 20.17
N GLN A 171 -5.19 10.50 19.23
CA GLN A 171 -3.73 10.67 19.12
C GLN A 171 -3.35 11.98 18.41
N PHE A 172 -4.29 12.63 17.72
CA PHE A 172 -4.07 13.84 16.95
C PHE A 172 -4.82 15.03 17.52
N THR A 173 -4.32 16.24 17.27
CA THR A 173 -5.03 17.48 17.65
C THR A 173 -6.25 17.71 16.74
N SER A 174 -6.15 17.31 15.49
CA SER A 174 -7.20 17.44 14.49
C SER A 174 -7.13 16.29 13.49
N VAL A 175 -8.28 15.66 13.23
CA VAL A 175 -8.43 14.63 12.17
C VAL A 175 -9.62 15.00 11.30
N ARG A 176 -9.42 14.96 10.01
CA ARG A 176 -10.48 15.13 9.00
C ARG A 176 -10.39 14.02 7.98
N ILE A 177 -11.53 13.46 7.60
CA ILE A 177 -11.65 12.48 6.53
C ILE A 177 -12.43 13.15 5.40
N ALA A 178 -11.86 13.16 4.21
CA ALA A 178 -12.54 13.68 3.03
C ALA A 178 -13.58 12.68 2.51
N GLU A 179 -14.58 13.18 1.82
CA GLU A 179 -15.56 12.36 1.11
C GLU A 179 -14.90 11.57 -0.04
N PRO A 180 -15.48 10.43 -0.45
CA PRO A 180 -15.09 9.76 -1.68
C PRO A 180 -15.19 10.65 -2.91
N LEU A 181 -14.50 10.31 -3.99
CA LEU A 181 -14.38 11.18 -5.18
C LEU A 181 -15.72 11.55 -5.83
N LEU A 182 -16.72 10.69 -5.76
CA LEU A 182 -18.07 10.95 -6.30
C LEU A 182 -19.09 11.35 -5.21
N GLY A 183 -18.65 11.47 -3.95
CA GLY A 183 -19.52 11.74 -2.81
C GLY A 183 -20.38 10.56 -2.39
N GLU A 184 -21.60 10.83 -1.86
CA GLU A 184 -22.58 9.82 -1.43
C GLU A 184 -23.15 8.98 -2.59
#